data_9bf4c973c700116af51b49096213910a
#
_entry.id   9bf4c973c700116af51b49096213910a
#
_cell.length_a   1.000
_cell.length_b   1.000
_cell.length_c   1.000
_cell.angle_alpha   90.00
_cell.angle_beta   90.00
_cell.angle_gamma   90.00
#
_symmetry.space_group_name_H-M   'P 1'
#
loop_
_entity.id
_entity.type
_entity.pdbx_description
1 polymer ?
#
loop_
_entity_poly.entity_id
_entity_poly.type
_entity_poly.pdbx_seq_one_letter_code
_entity_poly.pdbx_strand_id
1 'polypeptide(L)'
;SPRFGLGSFKALGGAYAVFKVLSHLIKERTGIEKINSADLRNGTYEAICKNITVVTATDGNHGKSVAWGAREFGCQCKIYIHREVSKGREQAIAKFGCEMVRISGNYDDSVRQADMDSHKNNWHVVSDTSYPGYMDVPKYVMQGYTILASEISEQIDGVIPTHVFLPGGVGGIAAAVSAELWRIWGKNRPKVIVVEPRAADCLYQSALAEKPMIS
;
A
#
# COMPACT_ATOMS: atom_id res chain seq x y z
N SER A 1 5.24 -4.71 -11.87
CA SER A 1 4.27 -5.27 -12.83
C SER A 1 3.81 -4.19 -13.81
N PRO A 2 3.75 -4.44 -15.10
CA PRO A 2 3.17 -3.52 -16.10
C PRO A 2 1.64 -3.50 -16.06
N ARG A 3 1.00 -4.40 -15.33
CA ARG A 3 -0.45 -4.67 -15.31
C ARG A 3 -1.33 -3.43 -15.26
N PHE A 4 -0.98 -2.43 -14.46
CA PHE A 4 -1.76 -1.19 -14.32
C PHE A 4 -1.06 0.04 -14.90
N GLY A 5 0.02 -0.14 -15.67
CA GLY A 5 0.82 0.96 -16.20
C GLY A 5 1.59 1.78 -15.15
N LEU A 6 1.64 1.30 -13.90
CA LEU A 6 2.27 2.01 -12.77
C LEU A 6 3.76 1.68 -12.60
N GLY A 7 4.25 0.62 -13.26
CA GLY A 7 5.66 0.23 -13.25
C GLY A 7 6.21 -0.20 -11.88
N SER A 8 5.34 -0.57 -10.92
CA SER A 8 5.73 -0.93 -9.56
C SER A 8 4.78 -1.98 -8.97
N PHE A 9 5.32 -2.86 -8.12
CA PHE A 9 4.52 -3.81 -7.34
C PHE A 9 3.56 -3.11 -6.35
N LYS A 10 3.87 -1.90 -5.93
CA LYS A 10 3.02 -1.09 -5.04
C LYS A 10 1.60 -0.93 -5.61
N ALA A 11 1.43 -1.05 -6.94
CA ALA A 11 0.12 -1.04 -7.60
C ALA A 11 -0.85 -2.09 -7.06
N LEU A 12 -0.36 -3.26 -6.68
CA LEU A 12 -1.18 -4.34 -6.16
C LEU A 12 -1.74 -4.04 -4.75
N GLY A 13 -0.94 -3.41 -3.89
CA GLY A 13 -1.31 -3.18 -2.50
C GLY A 13 -2.11 -1.90 -2.26
N GLY A 14 -1.62 -0.75 -2.73
CA GLY A 14 -2.25 0.54 -2.44
C GLY A 14 -3.67 0.66 -3.01
N ALA A 15 -3.86 0.29 -4.27
CA ALA A 15 -5.19 0.29 -4.88
C ALA A 15 -6.16 -0.72 -4.22
N TYR A 16 -5.66 -1.90 -3.85
CA TYR A 16 -6.46 -2.87 -3.12
C TYR A 16 -6.87 -2.35 -1.73
N ALA A 17 -5.96 -1.66 -1.03
CA ALA A 17 -6.29 -1.04 0.25
C ALA A 17 -7.37 0.04 0.10
N VAL A 18 -7.31 0.89 -0.94
CA VAL A 18 -8.38 1.85 -1.25
C VAL A 18 -9.71 1.12 -1.47
N PHE A 19 -9.72 0.05 -2.27
CA PHE A 19 -10.91 -0.78 -2.47
C PHE A 19 -11.49 -1.31 -1.14
N LYS A 20 -10.64 -1.82 -0.25
CA LYS A 20 -11.06 -2.38 1.04
C LYS A 20 -11.62 -1.30 1.97
N VAL A 21 -10.99 -0.13 2.02
CA VAL A 21 -11.49 1.02 2.80
C VAL A 21 -12.86 1.45 2.30
N LEU A 22 -13.02 1.64 1.00
CA LEU A 22 -14.31 2.01 0.41
C LEU A 22 -15.37 0.94 0.64
N SER A 23 -15.03 -0.33 0.48
CA SER A 23 -15.97 -1.45 0.72
C SER A 23 -16.47 -1.47 2.16
N HIS A 24 -15.59 -1.22 3.14
CA HIS A 24 -15.96 -1.13 4.54
C HIS A 24 -16.94 0.03 4.80
N LEU A 25 -16.61 1.23 4.30
CA LEU A 25 -17.44 2.42 4.48
C LEU A 25 -18.82 2.32 3.77
N ILE A 26 -18.86 1.68 2.60
CA ILE A 26 -20.11 1.43 1.89
C ILE A 26 -20.96 0.43 2.69
N LYS A 27 -20.35 -0.67 3.18
CA LYS A 27 -21.04 -1.64 4.03
C LYS A 27 -21.65 -0.97 5.26
N GLU A 28 -20.91 -0.14 5.96
CA GLU A 28 -21.42 0.59 7.13
C GLU A 28 -22.61 1.50 6.80
N ARG A 29 -22.59 2.14 5.63
CA ARG A 29 -23.66 3.08 5.22
C ARG A 29 -24.89 2.40 4.61
N THR A 30 -24.74 1.23 3.99
CA THR A 30 -25.80 0.58 3.20
C THR A 30 -26.25 -0.75 3.75
N GLY A 31 -25.48 -1.39 4.64
CA GLY A 31 -25.72 -2.75 5.10
C GLY A 31 -25.38 -3.83 4.06
N ILE A 32 -24.87 -3.48 2.86
CA ILE A 32 -24.53 -4.43 1.82
C ILE A 32 -23.24 -5.16 2.20
N GLU A 33 -23.32 -6.46 2.40
CA GLU A 33 -22.20 -7.29 2.89
C GLU A 33 -21.11 -7.54 1.82
N LYS A 34 -21.50 -7.70 0.57
CA LYS A 34 -20.57 -8.10 -0.50
C LYS A 34 -20.48 -7.02 -1.57
N ILE A 35 -19.34 -6.35 -1.59
CA ILE A 35 -19.02 -5.31 -2.57
C ILE A 35 -17.83 -5.81 -3.39
N ASN A 36 -17.92 -5.74 -4.70
CA ASN A 36 -16.84 -6.11 -5.59
C ASN A 36 -16.24 -4.88 -6.28
N SER A 37 -15.04 -5.02 -6.83
CA SER A 37 -14.33 -3.91 -7.47
C SER A 37 -14.96 -3.44 -8.78
N ALA A 38 -15.75 -4.29 -9.44
CA ALA A 38 -16.47 -3.90 -10.64
C ALA A 38 -17.60 -2.93 -10.31
N ASP A 39 -18.31 -3.14 -9.19
CA ASP A 39 -19.39 -2.25 -8.74
C ASP A 39 -18.87 -0.84 -8.43
N LEU A 40 -17.67 -0.73 -7.87
CA LEU A 40 -17.04 0.57 -7.66
C LEU A 40 -16.64 1.23 -8.99
N ARG A 41 -16.04 0.47 -9.91
CA ARG A 41 -15.57 1.02 -11.19
C ARG A 41 -16.71 1.39 -12.14
N ASN A 42 -17.85 0.71 -12.08
CA ASN A 42 -19.01 1.04 -12.91
C ASN A 42 -19.90 2.15 -12.32
N GLY A 43 -19.51 2.71 -11.16
CA GLY A 43 -20.21 3.84 -10.55
C GLY A 43 -21.42 3.47 -9.69
N THR A 44 -21.69 2.18 -9.41
CA THR A 44 -22.83 1.75 -8.56
C THR A 44 -22.89 2.51 -7.23
N TYR A 45 -21.72 2.84 -6.67
CA TYR A 45 -21.60 3.55 -5.40
C TYR A 45 -21.02 4.98 -5.52
N GLU A 46 -21.09 5.59 -6.71
CA GLU A 46 -20.52 6.91 -6.98
C GLU A 46 -21.01 7.97 -5.98
N ALA A 47 -22.31 7.99 -5.67
CA ALA A 47 -22.89 8.95 -4.72
C ALA A 47 -22.28 8.87 -3.31
N ILE A 48 -21.75 7.70 -2.93
CA ILE A 48 -21.03 7.48 -1.66
C ILE A 48 -19.55 7.80 -1.82
N CYS A 49 -18.90 7.22 -2.84
CA CYS A 49 -17.45 7.29 -3.03
C CYS A 49 -16.96 8.73 -3.23
N LYS A 50 -17.66 9.55 -4.00
CA LYS A 50 -17.28 10.95 -4.26
C LYS A 50 -17.17 11.82 -3.00
N ASN A 51 -17.79 11.41 -1.90
CA ASN A 51 -17.75 12.11 -0.61
C ASN A 51 -16.73 11.49 0.37
N ILE A 52 -15.95 10.51 -0.06
CA ILE A 52 -14.90 9.89 0.72
C ILE A 52 -13.55 10.41 0.22
N THR A 53 -12.71 10.85 1.16
CA THR A 53 -11.34 11.26 0.86
C THR A 53 -10.36 10.27 1.47
N VAL A 54 -9.49 9.69 0.65
CA VAL A 54 -8.33 8.91 1.11
C VAL A 54 -7.07 9.78 1.08
N VAL A 55 -6.20 9.57 2.06
CA VAL A 55 -4.94 10.33 2.16
C VAL A 55 -3.76 9.41 2.39
N THR A 56 -2.59 9.79 1.90
CA THR A 56 -1.33 9.13 2.25
C THR A 56 -0.15 10.09 2.15
N ALA A 57 0.88 9.85 2.97
CA ALA A 57 2.19 10.47 2.81
C ALA A 57 3.12 9.51 2.06
N THR A 58 3.90 10.01 1.10
CA THR A 58 4.70 9.15 0.22
C THR A 58 5.79 9.88 -0.53
N ASP A 59 6.84 9.14 -0.91
CA ASP A 59 7.88 9.60 -1.83
C ASP A 59 7.67 9.16 -3.28
N GLY A 60 6.66 8.32 -3.58
CA GLY A 60 6.48 7.88 -4.95
C GLY A 60 5.47 6.77 -5.21
N ASN A 61 5.90 5.53 -5.30
CA ASN A 61 5.09 4.44 -5.89
C ASN A 61 3.86 4.04 -5.08
N HIS A 62 3.88 4.16 -3.75
CA HIS A 62 2.68 3.92 -2.93
C HIS A 62 1.61 4.97 -3.23
N GLY A 63 1.99 6.26 -3.25
CA GLY A 63 1.08 7.33 -3.61
C GLY A 63 0.49 7.21 -5.01
N LYS A 64 1.32 6.81 -6.01
CA LYS A 64 0.78 6.50 -7.35
C LYS A 64 -0.30 5.44 -7.30
N SER A 65 -0.11 4.38 -6.51
CA SER A 65 -1.07 3.28 -6.38
C SER A 65 -2.35 3.72 -5.69
N VAL A 66 -2.24 4.50 -4.61
CA VAL A 66 -3.41 5.05 -3.89
C VAL A 66 -4.18 6.02 -4.78
N ALA A 67 -3.49 6.96 -5.45
CA ALA A 67 -4.11 7.93 -6.34
C ALA A 67 -4.79 7.26 -7.55
N TRP A 68 -4.15 6.23 -8.14
CA TRP A 68 -4.76 5.44 -9.20
C TRP A 68 -6.01 4.71 -8.71
N GLY A 69 -5.95 4.03 -7.55
CA GLY A 69 -7.10 3.35 -6.96
C GLY A 69 -8.25 4.31 -6.64
N ALA A 70 -7.95 5.49 -6.09
CA ALA A 70 -8.95 6.51 -5.82
C ALA A 70 -9.67 6.98 -7.08
N ARG A 71 -8.93 7.20 -8.17
CA ARG A 71 -9.49 7.54 -9.48
C ARG A 71 -10.38 6.42 -10.03
N GLU A 72 -9.90 5.18 -10.01
CA GLU A 72 -10.64 4.01 -10.53
C GLU A 72 -11.95 3.76 -9.78
N PHE A 73 -12.01 4.12 -8.50
CA PHE A 73 -13.16 3.87 -7.64
C PHE A 73 -13.97 5.14 -7.33
N GLY A 74 -13.61 6.28 -7.90
CA GLY A 74 -14.38 7.52 -7.84
C GLY A 74 -14.38 8.22 -6.49
N CYS A 75 -13.33 8.05 -5.66
CA CYS A 75 -13.18 8.79 -4.41
C CYS A 75 -12.12 9.90 -4.51
N GLN A 76 -12.17 10.86 -3.59
CA GLN A 76 -11.18 11.93 -3.50
C GLN A 76 -9.86 11.39 -2.95
N CYS A 77 -8.74 12.01 -3.36
CA CYS A 77 -7.41 11.61 -2.91
C CYS A 77 -6.51 12.81 -2.66
N LYS A 78 -5.85 12.83 -1.51
CA LYS A 78 -4.82 13.81 -1.18
C LYS A 78 -3.51 13.11 -0.88
N ILE A 79 -2.43 13.56 -1.52
CA ILE A 79 -1.10 12.97 -1.38
C ILE A 79 -0.17 13.99 -0.75
N TYR A 80 0.31 13.68 0.44
CA TYR A 80 1.26 14.49 1.18
C TYR A 80 2.68 14.11 0.77
N ILE A 81 3.48 15.13 0.40
CA ILE A 81 4.87 14.96 0.04
C ILE A 81 5.74 15.95 0.81
N HIS A 82 6.93 15.52 1.18
CA HIS A 82 7.90 16.41 1.81
C HIS A 82 8.63 17.28 0.79
N ARG A 83 9.35 18.30 1.28
CA ARG A 83 10.00 19.34 0.43
C ARG A 83 10.98 18.76 -0.59
N GLU A 84 11.67 17.65 -0.28
CA GLU A 84 12.73 17.08 -1.11
C GLU A 84 12.20 16.23 -2.27
N VAL A 85 10.88 15.93 -2.33
CA VAL A 85 10.30 15.16 -3.43
C VAL A 85 10.42 15.94 -4.73
N SER A 86 11.04 15.32 -5.72
CA SER A 86 11.28 15.98 -7.01
C SER A 86 9.97 16.30 -7.74
N LYS A 87 9.97 17.39 -8.52
CA LYS A 87 8.81 17.77 -9.35
C LYS A 87 8.36 16.67 -10.29
N GLY A 88 9.28 15.88 -10.85
CA GLY A 88 8.94 14.76 -11.72
C GLY A 88 8.16 13.65 -10.98
N ARG A 89 8.52 13.35 -9.73
CA ARG A 89 7.76 12.40 -8.89
C ARG A 89 6.38 12.94 -8.54
N GLU A 90 6.30 14.20 -8.13
CA GLU A 90 5.03 14.88 -7.85
C GLU A 90 4.09 14.84 -9.06
N GLN A 91 4.57 15.25 -10.25
CA GLN A 91 3.79 15.21 -11.49
C GLN A 91 3.35 13.79 -11.86
N ALA A 92 4.23 12.80 -11.64
CA ALA A 92 3.92 11.39 -11.90
C ALA A 92 2.80 10.83 -11.00
N ILE A 93 2.55 11.44 -9.86
CA ILE A 93 1.43 11.12 -8.96
C ILE A 93 0.21 11.96 -9.35
N ALA A 94 0.38 13.27 -9.52
CA ALA A 94 -0.70 14.23 -9.80
C ALA A 94 -1.50 13.89 -11.08
N LYS A 95 -0.87 13.23 -12.08
CA LYS A 95 -1.55 12.78 -13.31
C LYS A 95 -2.73 11.84 -13.05
N PHE A 96 -2.85 11.26 -11.86
CA PHE A 96 -4.00 10.44 -11.48
C PHE A 96 -5.17 11.25 -10.90
N GLY A 97 -5.07 12.60 -10.88
CA GLY A 97 -6.16 13.48 -10.47
C GLY A 97 -6.26 13.70 -8.97
N CYS A 98 -5.26 13.30 -8.19
CA CYS A 98 -5.20 13.57 -6.75
C CYS A 98 -4.71 15.00 -6.47
N GLU A 99 -5.10 15.54 -5.32
CA GLU A 99 -4.55 16.79 -4.78
C GLU A 99 -3.19 16.53 -4.13
N MET A 100 -2.18 17.27 -4.56
CA MET A 100 -0.83 17.20 -4.01
C MET A 100 -0.66 18.24 -2.90
N VAL A 101 -0.28 17.81 -1.70
CA VAL A 101 0.00 18.67 -0.55
C VAL A 101 1.49 18.59 -0.24
N ARG A 102 2.23 19.62 -0.65
CA ARG A 102 3.67 19.71 -0.33
C ARG A 102 3.85 20.45 0.99
N ILE A 103 4.55 19.82 1.93
CA ILE A 103 4.92 20.44 3.21
C ILE A 103 6.37 20.90 3.19
N SER A 104 6.72 21.82 4.07
CA SER A 104 8.09 22.37 4.21
C SER A 104 9.05 21.44 4.97
N GLY A 105 8.53 20.44 5.66
CA GLY A 105 9.29 19.50 6.51
C GLY A 105 9.88 18.30 5.75
N ASN A 106 10.28 17.30 6.52
CA ASN A 106 10.77 16.01 6.05
C ASN A 106 9.63 15.00 5.84
N TYR A 107 9.99 13.72 5.58
CA TYR A 107 9.00 12.66 5.37
C TYR A 107 8.09 12.46 6.60
N ASP A 108 8.66 12.42 7.81
CA ASP A 108 7.89 12.23 9.04
C ASP A 108 6.93 13.39 9.31
N ASP A 109 7.33 14.61 8.91
CA ASP A 109 6.44 15.77 8.96
C ASP A 109 5.25 15.59 8.00
N SER A 110 5.47 15.02 6.82
CA SER A 110 4.39 14.74 5.88
C SER A 110 3.41 13.67 6.41
N VAL A 111 3.94 12.65 7.09
CA VAL A 111 3.12 11.62 7.75
C VAL A 111 2.28 12.24 8.86
N ARG A 112 2.89 13.04 9.76
CA ARG A 112 2.18 13.73 10.85
C ARG A 112 1.09 14.67 10.33
N GLN A 113 1.41 15.46 9.29
CA GLN A 113 0.42 16.39 8.72
C GLN A 113 -0.75 15.65 8.08
N ALA A 114 -0.49 14.58 7.33
CA ALA A 114 -1.53 13.75 6.74
C ALA A 114 -2.45 13.15 7.81
N ASP A 115 -1.88 12.69 8.92
CA ASP A 115 -2.62 12.14 10.04
C ASP A 115 -3.48 13.22 10.74
N MET A 116 -2.90 14.37 11.06
CA MET A 116 -3.63 15.49 11.67
C MET A 116 -4.81 15.95 10.81
N ASP A 117 -4.57 16.13 9.50
CA ASP A 117 -5.61 16.60 8.57
C ASP A 117 -6.67 15.52 8.36
N SER A 118 -6.31 14.24 8.40
CA SER A 118 -7.26 13.13 8.30
C SER A 118 -8.24 13.13 9.47
N HIS A 119 -7.76 13.28 10.69
CA HIS A 119 -8.58 13.35 11.88
C HIS A 119 -9.50 14.58 11.87
N LYS A 120 -8.95 15.76 11.51
CA LYS A 120 -9.71 17.01 11.47
C LYS A 120 -10.87 16.98 10.47
N ASN A 121 -10.67 16.30 9.33
CA ASN A 121 -11.63 16.33 8.21
C ASN A 121 -12.37 15.00 8.01
N ASN A 122 -12.17 14.03 8.89
CA ASN A 122 -12.73 12.67 8.77
C ASN A 122 -12.33 11.99 7.45
N TRP A 123 -11.05 12.11 7.07
CA TRP A 123 -10.46 11.43 5.92
C TRP A 123 -9.85 10.09 6.34
N HIS A 124 -9.57 9.23 5.37
CA HIS A 124 -9.09 7.88 5.63
C HIS A 124 -7.63 7.72 5.18
N VAL A 125 -6.75 7.51 6.14
CA VAL A 125 -5.32 7.25 5.84
C VAL A 125 -5.18 5.91 5.14
N VAL A 126 -4.38 5.84 4.07
CA VAL A 126 -4.01 4.61 3.38
C VAL A 126 -2.48 4.52 3.33
N SER A 127 -1.89 4.10 4.44
CA SER A 127 -0.45 3.89 4.59
C SER A 127 -0.07 2.42 4.42
N ASP A 128 1.15 2.16 3.96
CA ASP A 128 1.74 0.82 3.89
C ASP A 128 2.62 0.50 5.13
N THR A 129 2.68 1.41 6.09
CA THR A 129 3.41 1.24 7.36
C THR A 129 2.43 1.10 8.50
N SER A 130 2.59 0.04 9.31
CA SER A 130 1.78 -0.22 10.48
C SER A 130 2.40 0.35 11.76
N TYR A 131 1.53 0.76 12.70
CA TYR A 131 1.91 1.15 14.06
C TYR A 131 0.79 0.77 15.04
N PRO A 132 1.02 0.80 16.37
CA PRO A 132 -0.04 0.46 17.34
C PRO A 132 -1.31 1.27 17.11
N GLY A 133 -2.44 0.57 16.96
CA GLY A 133 -3.75 1.17 16.64
C GLY A 133 -4.04 1.35 15.15
N TYR A 134 -3.05 1.21 14.26
CA TYR A 134 -3.22 1.31 12.82
C TYR A 134 -2.63 0.07 12.10
N MET A 135 -3.39 -1.02 12.05
CA MET A 135 -2.92 -2.31 11.55
C MET A 135 -3.71 -2.82 10.33
N ASP A 136 -4.99 -2.49 10.22
CA ASP A 136 -5.87 -3.14 9.24
C ASP A 136 -5.60 -2.67 7.80
N VAL A 137 -5.43 -1.37 7.59
CA VAL A 137 -5.14 -0.85 6.25
C VAL A 137 -3.78 -1.34 5.72
N PRO A 138 -2.67 -1.32 6.50
CA PRO A 138 -1.42 -1.97 6.10
C PRO A 138 -1.57 -3.47 5.79
N LYS A 139 -2.42 -4.21 6.52
CA LYS A 139 -2.74 -5.60 6.18
C LYS A 139 -3.43 -5.72 4.82
N TYR A 140 -4.34 -4.81 4.46
CA TYR A 140 -4.93 -4.79 3.12
C TYR A 140 -3.88 -4.55 2.04
N VAL A 141 -2.93 -3.64 2.28
CA VAL A 141 -1.80 -3.44 1.36
C VAL A 141 -1.00 -4.73 1.19
N MET A 142 -0.66 -5.41 2.29
CA MET A 142 0.04 -6.70 2.26
C MET A 142 -0.76 -7.79 1.55
N GLN A 143 -2.07 -7.88 1.78
CA GLN A 143 -2.94 -8.81 1.06
C GLN A 143 -2.88 -8.61 -0.46
N GLY A 144 -2.84 -7.37 -0.94
CA GLY A 144 -2.61 -7.08 -2.35
C GLY A 144 -1.28 -7.60 -2.87
N TYR A 145 -0.23 -7.59 -2.05
CA TYR A 145 1.10 -8.09 -2.45
C TYR A 145 1.19 -9.62 -2.51
N THR A 146 0.31 -10.37 -1.85
CA THR A 146 0.32 -11.83 -1.92
C THR A 146 0.15 -12.37 -3.34
N ILE A 147 -0.53 -11.61 -4.21
CA ILE A 147 -0.70 -11.93 -5.63
C ILE A 147 0.64 -12.19 -6.33
N LEU A 148 1.72 -11.49 -5.94
CA LEU A 148 3.06 -11.73 -6.51
C LEU A 148 3.52 -13.17 -6.28
N ALA A 149 3.38 -13.68 -5.07
CA ALA A 149 3.81 -15.04 -4.75
C ALA A 149 2.90 -16.10 -5.37
N SER A 150 1.58 -15.85 -5.42
CA SER A 150 0.62 -16.73 -6.10
C SER A 150 0.96 -16.84 -7.59
N GLU A 151 1.16 -15.73 -8.30
CA GLU A 151 1.51 -15.73 -9.73
C GLU A 151 2.88 -16.35 -9.99
N ILE A 152 3.88 -16.10 -9.14
CA ILE A 152 5.19 -16.77 -9.25
C ILE A 152 5.01 -18.28 -9.16
N SER A 153 4.24 -18.78 -8.20
CA SER A 153 4.04 -20.22 -8.01
C SER A 153 3.36 -20.89 -9.22
N GLU A 154 2.50 -20.17 -9.91
CA GLU A 154 1.84 -20.64 -11.15
C GLU A 154 2.79 -20.62 -12.35
N GLN A 155 3.71 -19.64 -12.41
CA GLN A 155 4.59 -19.39 -13.56
C GLN A 155 5.86 -20.26 -13.57
N ILE A 156 6.29 -20.77 -12.43
CA ILE A 156 7.55 -21.55 -12.32
C ILE A 156 7.37 -23.05 -12.56
N ASP A 157 6.24 -23.46 -13.07
CA ASP A 157 5.93 -24.82 -13.58
C ASP A 157 6.37 -25.97 -12.62
N GLY A 158 5.97 -25.85 -11.37
CA GLY A 158 6.22 -26.89 -10.33
C GLY A 158 7.62 -26.88 -9.71
N VAL A 159 8.52 -26.04 -10.19
CA VAL A 159 9.88 -25.91 -9.61
C VAL A 159 9.80 -25.04 -8.36
N ILE A 160 10.11 -25.60 -7.20
CA ILE A 160 10.20 -24.82 -5.95
C ILE A 160 11.61 -24.25 -5.81
N PRO A 161 11.80 -22.91 -5.77
CA PRO A 161 13.11 -22.31 -5.58
C PRO A 161 13.65 -22.62 -4.17
N THR A 162 14.95 -22.72 -4.01
CA THR A 162 15.57 -22.92 -2.69
C THR A 162 15.62 -21.65 -1.86
N HIS A 163 15.74 -20.51 -2.53
CA HIS A 163 15.87 -19.18 -1.89
C HIS A 163 15.07 -18.13 -2.66
N VAL A 164 14.50 -17.18 -1.93
CA VAL A 164 13.85 -15.99 -2.48
C VAL A 164 14.47 -14.75 -1.82
N PHE A 165 14.94 -13.81 -2.64
CA PHE A 165 15.48 -12.54 -2.20
C PHE A 165 14.42 -11.45 -2.35
N LEU A 166 14.10 -10.75 -1.27
CA LEU A 166 13.08 -9.71 -1.23
C LEU A 166 13.67 -8.37 -0.78
N PRO A 167 13.28 -7.25 -1.40
CA PRO A 167 13.72 -5.95 -0.93
C PRO A 167 13.14 -5.65 0.45
N GLY A 168 13.95 -5.14 1.35
CA GLY A 168 13.56 -4.58 2.62
C GLY A 168 13.20 -3.08 2.49
N GLY A 169 12.31 -2.65 3.33
CA GLY A 169 11.86 -1.30 3.55
C GLY A 169 11.11 -1.30 4.88
N VAL A 170 9.80 -1.11 4.88
CA VAL A 170 8.96 -1.25 6.09
C VAL A 170 8.43 -2.69 6.30
N GLY A 171 8.96 -3.68 5.57
CA GLY A 171 8.67 -5.11 5.77
C GLY A 171 7.42 -5.66 5.08
N GLY A 172 6.51 -4.82 4.57
CA GLY A 172 5.21 -5.25 4.06
C GLY A 172 5.26 -6.27 2.92
N ILE A 173 6.14 -6.09 1.93
CA ILE A 173 6.30 -7.07 0.84
C ILE A 173 6.95 -8.36 1.32
N ALA A 174 7.95 -8.26 2.20
CA ALA A 174 8.64 -9.43 2.73
C ALA A 174 7.67 -10.30 3.53
N ALA A 175 6.85 -9.70 4.39
CA ALA A 175 5.82 -10.39 5.17
C ALA A 175 4.75 -11.04 4.27
N ALA A 176 4.22 -10.30 3.28
CA ALA A 176 3.18 -10.78 2.39
C ALA A 176 3.64 -11.98 1.54
N VAL A 177 4.81 -11.85 0.90
CA VAL A 177 5.38 -12.92 0.06
C VAL A 177 5.74 -14.13 0.91
N SER A 178 6.36 -13.95 2.09
CA SER A 178 6.71 -15.05 2.98
C SER A 178 5.48 -15.83 3.44
N ALA A 179 4.42 -15.13 3.85
CA ALA A 179 3.17 -15.75 4.28
C ALA A 179 2.51 -16.55 3.16
N GLU A 180 2.46 -15.99 1.96
CA GLU A 180 1.85 -16.66 0.80
C GLU A 180 2.66 -17.87 0.32
N LEU A 181 3.99 -17.76 0.28
CA LEU A 181 4.85 -18.91 -0.03
C LEU A 181 4.72 -20.02 1.02
N TRP A 182 4.52 -19.65 2.29
CA TRP A 182 4.22 -20.62 3.33
C TRP A 182 2.87 -21.31 3.13
N ARG A 183 1.85 -20.53 2.76
CA ARG A 183 0.51 -21.07 2.48
C ARG A 183 0.53 -22.05 1.31
N ILE A 184 1.32 -21.75 0.24
CA ILE A 184 1.38 -22.57 -0.98
C ILE A 184 2.22 -23.83 -0.77
N TRP A 185 3.43 -23.69 -0.21
CA TRP A 185 4.43 -24.78 -0.17
C TRP A 185 4.70 -25.35 1.24
N GLY A 186 4.12 -24.79 2.28
CA GLY A 186 4.26 -25.28 3.64
C GLY A 186 5.73 -25.42 4.06
N LYS A 187 6.11 -26.64 4.44
CA LYS A 187 7.48 -26.98 4.87
C LYS A 187 8.51 -26.91 3.72
N ASN A 188 8.04 -27.04 2.48
CA ASN A 188 8.90 -27.05 1.28
C ASN A 188 9.16 -25.63 0.75
N ARG A 189 8.64 -24.58 1.42
CA ARG A 189 8.84 -23.19 0.98
C ARG A 189 10.31 -22.82 0.92
N PRO A 190 10.68 -21.89 0.02
CA PRO A 190 12.05 -21.39 -0.07
C PRO A 190 12.48 -20.65 1.22
N LYS A 191 13.78 -20.58 1.45
CA LYS A 191 14.35 -19.68 2.44
C LYS A 191 14.19 -18.25 1.95
N VAL A 192 13.54 -17.40 2.75
CA VAL A 192 13.38 -15.97 2.43
C VAL A 192 14.56 -15.20 2.98
N ILE A 193 15.17 -14.38 2.12
CA ILE A 193 16.27 -13.48 2.45
C ILE A 193 15.79 -12.06 2.15
N VAL A 194 15.72 -11.23 3.19
CA VAL A 194 15.42 -9.80 3.04
C VAL A 194 16.72 -9.06 2.78
N VAL A 195 16.72 -8.21 1.77
CA VAL A 195 17.87 -7.40 1.36
C VAL A 195 17.57 -5.94 1.62
N GLU A 196 18.41 -5.29 2.41
CA GLU A 196 18.31 -3.87 2.76
C GLU A 196 19.61 -3.14 2.44
N PRO A 197 19.57 -1.85 2.09
CA PRO A 197 20.76 -1.03 2.01
C PRO A 197 21.28 -0.73 3.43
N ARG A 198 22.61 -0.67 3.60
CA ARG A 198 23.25 -0.40 4.90
C ARG A 198 22.78 0.90 5.59
N ALA A 199 22.36 1.89 4.81
CA ALA A 199 21.89 3.18 5.29
C ALA A 199 20.38 3.20 5.64
N ALA A 200 19.66 2.06 5.49
CA ALA A 200 18.24 1.93 5.78
C ALA A 200 17.93 0.45 6.05
N ASP A 201 18.45 -0.09 7.15
CA ASP A 201 18.44 -1.51 7.50
C ASP A 201 17.56 -1.81 8.73
N CYS A 202 16.42 -1.14 8.83
CA CYS A 202 15.54 -1.21 10.00
C CYS A 202 15.07 -2.63 10.32
N LEU A 203 14.89 -3.51 9.33
CA LEU A 203 14.49 -4.90 9.57
C LEU A 203 15.64 -5.71 10.18
N TYR A 204 16.86 -5.49 9.70
CA TYR A 204 18.06 -6.11 10.28
C TYR A 204 18.28 -5.65 11.73
N GLN A 205 18.21 -4.35 11.98
CA GLN A 205 18.33 -3.79 13.35
C GLN A 205 17.21 -4.28 14.26
N SER A 206 15.99 -4.40 13.74
CA SER A 206 14.86 -4.95 14.49
C SER A 206 15.07 -6.42 14.86
N ALA A 207 15.63 -7.21 13.95
CA ALA A 207 15.95 -8.62 14.22
C ALA A 207 17.04 -8.77 15.29
N LEU A 208 18.09 -7.94 15.23
CA LEU A 208 19.14 -7.94 16.27
C LEU A 208 18.64 -7.50 17.64
N ALA A 209 17.75 -6.53 17.68
CA ALA A 209 17.21 -5.96 18.91
C ALA A 209 15.99 -6.73 19.46
N GLU A 210 15.47 -7.73 18.72
CA GLU A 210 14.24 -8.47 19.00
C GLU A 210 13.00 -7.57 19.24
N LYS A 211 13.02 -6.38 18.66
CA LYS A 211 11.92 -5.39 18.72
C LYS A 211 11.98 -4.45 17.52
N PRO A 212 10.87 -3.78 17.18
CA PRO A 212 10.87 -2.77 16.10
C PRO A 212 11.89 -1.67 16.35
N MET A 213 12.72 -1.39 15.34
CA MET A 213 13.74 -0.35 15.34
C MET A 213 13.54 0.57 14.13
N ILE A 214 13.91 1.83 14.31
CA ILE A 214 14.02 2.83 13.23
C ILE A 214 15.50 2.92 12.86
N SER A 215 15.82 2.96 11.57
CA SER A 215 17.17 3.17 11.06
C SER A 215 17.27 4.49 10.33
#